data_437c21849f070d86ca5ec27601b88d7c
#
_entry.id   437c21849f070d86ca5ec27601b88d7c
#
_cell.length_a   1.000
_cell.length_b   1.000
_cell.length_c   1.000
_cell.angle_alpha   90.00
_cell.angle_beta   90.00
_cell.angle_gamma   90.00
#
_symmetry.space_group_name_H-M   'P 1'
#
loop_
_entity.id
_entity.type
_entity.pdbx_description
1 polymer ?
#
loop_
_entity_poly.entity_id
_entity_poly.type
_entity_poly.pdbx_seq_one_letter_code
_entity_poly.pdbx_strand_id
1 'polypeptide(L)'
;MKKLKLPVDYTIIDRRTRQRVRSKYCELQDWLCFYCGKDLHDKPLVEKEINWNLFPENFLKYPIHLQHNHETGMTEGAVHAYCNAVMWQYEGR
;
A
#
# COMPACT_ATOMS: atom_id res chain seq x y z
N MET A 1 -11.01 -3.97 -23.33
CA MET A 1 -10.13 -3.92 -22.16
C MET A 1 -10.68 -4.78 -21.04
N LYS A 2 -9.81 -5.59 -20.47
CA LYS A 2 -10.21 -6.39 -19.30
C LYS A 2 -10.38 -5.48 -18.08
N LYS A 3 -11.53 -5.54 -17.44
CA LYS A 3 -11.73 -4.88 -16.16
C LYS A 3 -10.87 -5.55 -15.10
N LEU A 4 -10.19 -4.74 -14.28
CA LEU A 4 -9.50 -5.27 -13.11
C LEU A 4 -10.54 -5.69 -12.09
N LYS A 5 -10.48 -6.95 -11.69
CA LYS A 5 -11.29 -7.46 -10.56
C LYS A 5 -10.45 -7.40 -9.30
N LEU A 6 -10.89 -6.64 -8.32
CA LEU A 6 -10.20 -6.54 -7.05
C LEU A 6 -10.92 -7.37 -5.99
N PRO A 7 -10.19 -7.98 -5.06
CA PRO A 7 -8.73 -7.99 -4.94
C PRO A 7 -8.06 -8.92 -5.97
N VAL A 8 -6.77 -8.72 -6.18
CA VAL A 8 -5.95 -9.61 -7.04
C VAL A 8 -4.79 -10.17 -6.21
N ASP A 9 -4.21 -11.27 -6.68
CA ASP A 9 -3.04 -11.85 -6.03
C ASP A 9 -1.80 -11.04 -6.43
N TYR A 10 -1.23 -10.32 -5.45
CA TYR A 10 -0.05 -9.49 -5.64
C TYR A 10 1.16 -10.28 -6.13
N THR A 11 1.27 -11.55 -5.71
CA THR A 11 2.45 -12.37 -5.97
C THR A 11 2.56 -12.83 -7.42
N ILE A 12 1.46 -12.85 -8.17
CA ILE A 12 1.42 -13.35 -9.53
C ILE A 12 1.32 -12.25 -10.60
N ILE A 13 1.21 -10.98 -10.18
CA ILE A 13 1.12 -9.86 -11.12
C ILE A 13 2.47 -9.16 -11.24
N ASP A 14 2.74 -8.62 -12.44
CA ASP A 14 3.97 -7.91 -12.71
C ASP A 14 3.93 -6.46 -12.20
N ARG A 15 5.07 -5.77 -12.33
CA ARG A 15 5.21 -4.39 -11.86
C ARG A 15 4.20 -3.43 -12.50
N ARG A 16 3.99 -3.56 -13.82
CA ARG A 16 3.04 -2.69 -14.55
C ARG A 16 1.62 -2.93 -14.07
N THR A 17 1.23 -4.17 -13.88
CA THR A 17 -0.09 -4.53 -13.37
C THR A 17 -0.26 -4.03 -11.93
N ARG A 18 0.78 -4.14 -11.10
CA ARG A 18 0.76 -3.60 -9.73
C ARG A 18 0.49 -2.10 -9.73
N GLN A 19 1.09 -1.34 -10.65
CA GLN A 19 0.82 0.09 -10.78
C GLN A 19 -0.64 0.37 -11.13
N ARG A 20 -1.20 -0.39 -12.04
CA ARG A 20 -2.61 -0.25 -12.45
C ARG A 20 -3.55 -0.57 -11.30
N VAL A 21 -3.26 -1.64 -10.57
CA VAL A 21 -4.06 -2.05 -9.40
C VAL A 21 -4.00 -0.97 -8.32
N ARG A 22 -2.81 -0.45 -8.02
CA ARG A 22 -2.64 0.64 -7.05
C ARG A 22 -3.46 1.87 -7.44
N SER A 23 -3.37 2.28 -8.71
CA SER A 23 -4.14 3.43 -9.22
C SER A 23 -5.64 3.21 -9.09
N LYS A 24 -6.10 1.98 -9.35
CA LYS A 24 -7.52 1.65 -9.22
C LYS A 24 -7.99 1.76 -7.77
N TYR A 25 -7.19 1.28 -6.82
CA TYR A 25 -7.51 1.44 -5.39
C TYR A 25 -7.54 2.92 -5.00
N CYS A 26 -6.60 3.72 -5.48
CA CYS A 26 -6.61 5.16 -5.21
C CYS A 26 -7.92 5.80 -5.65
N GLU A 27 -8.39 5.48 -6.84
CA GLU A 27 -9.68 5.98 -7.34
C GLU A 27 -10.86 5.51 -6.47
N LEU A 28 -10.89 4.22 -6.14
CA LEU A 28 -11.97 3.65 -5.34
C LEU A 28 -12.00 4.18 -3.91
N GLN A 29 -10.85 4.60 -3.40
CA GLN A 29 -10.70 5.13 -2.04
C GLN A 29 -10.80 6.66 -2.00
N ASP A 30 -11.12 7.32 -3.12
CA ASP A 30 -11.14 8.78 -3.24
C ASP A 30 -9.80 9.39 -2.80
N TRP A 31 -8.69 8.69 -3.10
CA TRP A 31 -7.32 9.11 -2.75
C TRP A 31 -7.09 9.23 -1.25
N LEU A 32 -7.88 8.54 -0.44
CA LEU A 32 -7.69 8.45 1.00
C LEU A 32 -6.94 7.16 1.34
N CYS A 33 -6.00 7.25 2.27
CA CYS A 33 -5.21 6.09 2.71
C CYS A 33 -6.11 5.02 3.32
N PHE A 34 -5.94 3.79 2.88
CA PHE A 34 -6.71 2.64 3.38
C PHE A 34 -6.50 2.42 4.88
N TYR A 35 -5.32 2.79 5.41
CA TYR A 35 -4.99 2.57 6.81
C TYR A 35 -5.40 3.74 7.71
N CYS A 36 -4.91 4.96 7.43
CA CYS A 36 -5.14 6.10 8.33
C CYS A 36 -6.29 7.02 7.91
N GLY A 37 -6.80 6.87 6.69
CA GLY A 37 -7.92 7.67 6.20
C GLY A 37 -7.55 9.06 5.70
N LYS A 38 -6.28 9.49 5.86
CA LYS A 38 -5.82 10.79 5.38
C LYS A 38 -5.55 10.74 3.88
N ASP A 39 -5.64 11.89 3.22
CA ASP A 39 -5.32 12.00 1.79
C ASP A 39 -3.93 11.42 1.52
N LEU A 40 -3.82 10.60 0.47
CA LEU A 40 -2.57 9.93 0.11
C LEU A 40 -1.45 10.89 -0.29
N HIS A 41 -1.79 12.15 -0.64
CA HIS A 41 -0.82 13.18 -0.99
C HIS A 41 -0.37 14.00 0.24
N ASP A 42 -1.04 13.83 1.37
CA ASP A 42 -0.73 14.52 2.62
C ASP A 42 0.10 13.64 3.55
N LYS A 43 0.59 14.24 4.64
CA LYS A 43 1.25 13.49 5.70
C LYS A 43 0.29 12.46 6.31
N PRO A 44 0.78 11.24 6.63
CA PRO A 44 -0.05 10.27 7.36
C PRO A 44 -0.47 10.80 8.73
N LEU A 45 -1.64 10.36 9.20
CA LEU A 45 -2.12 10.70 10.54
C LEU A 45 -1.37 9.94 11.64
N VAL A 46 -0.80 8.79 11.29
CA VAL A 46 -0.15 7.92 12.28
C VAL A 46 1.25 8.44 12.57
N GLU A 47 1.57 8.62 13.87
CA GLU A 47 2.89 9.05 14.34
C GLU A 47 3.49 7.96 15.22
N LYS A 48 4.16 6.99 14.59
CA LYS A 48 4.85 5.91 15.29
C LYS A 48 6.30 5.85 14.82
N GLU A 49 7.20 5.54 15.73
CA GLU A 49 8.60 5.35 15.39
C GLU A 49 8.79 4.10 14.54
N ILE A 50 9.55 4.27 13.45
CA ILE A 50 9.84 3.19 12.53
C ILE A 50 11.33 2.87 12.60
N ASN A 51 11.64 1.60 12.78
CA ASN A 51 13.01 1.10 12.65
C ASN A 51 13.32 0.91 11.17
N TRP A 52 13.90 1.92 10.56
CA TRP A 52 14.18 1.90 9.11
C TRP A 52 15.20 0.84 8.70
N ASN A 53 15.93 0.26 9.66
CA ASN A 53 16.83 -0.87 9.38
C ASN A 53 16.07 -2.14 8.96
N LEU A 54 14.77 -2.21 9.24
CA LEU A 54 13.92 -3.33 8.85
C LEU A 54 13.47 -3.25 7.38
N PHE A 55 13.70 -2.13 6.72
CA PHE A 55 13.17 -1.86 5.39
C PHE A 55 14.29 -1.56 4.39
N PRO A 56 14.06 -1.79 3.07
CA PRO A 56 15.01 -1.40 2.05
C PRO A 56 15.27 0.11 2.06
N GLU A 57 16.45 0.54 1.64
CA GLU A 57 16.81 1.95 1.58
C GLU A 57 15.85 2.79 0.74
N ASN A 58 15.29 2.20 -0.31
CA ASN A 58 14.39 2.89 -1.22
C ASN A 58 12.91 2.70 -0.87
N PHE A 59 12.60 2.23 0.34
CA PHE A 59 11.21 1.94 0.75
C PHE A 59 10.29 3.15 0.60
N LEU A 60 10.78 4.34 0.95
CA LEU A 60 10.00 5.58 0.87
C LEU A 60 10.12 6.30 -0.48
N LYS A 61 10.81 5.70 -1.45
CA LYS A 61 10.97 6.31 -2.78
C LYS A 61 9.64 6.62 -3.44
N TYR A 62 8.65 5.74 -3.26
CA TYR A 62 7.30 5.95 -3.75
C TYR A 62 6.39 6.21 -2.55
N PRO A 63 5.69 7.36 -2.52
CA PRO A 63 4.91 7.75 -1.33
C PRO A 63 3.63 6.94 -1.14
N ILE A 64 3.13 6.32 -2.20
CA ILE A 64 1.90 5.52 -2.16
C ILE A 64 2.26 4.07 -2.46
N HIS A 65 1.90 3.16 -1.55
CA HIS A 65 2.16 1.73 -1.68
C HIS A 65 0.88 0.96 -1.91
N LEU A 66 0.98 -0.15 -2.66
CA LEU A 66 -0.08 -1.13 -2.78
C LEU A 66 0.08 -2.15 -1.65
N GLN A 67 -0.87 -2.15 -0.72
CA GLN A 67 -0.86 -3.06 0.42
C GLN A 67 -1.48 -4.40 0.04
N HIS A 68 -0.87 -5.49 0.48
CA HIS A 68 -1.42 -6.84 0.31
C HIS A 68 -1.28 -7.63 1.61
N ASN A 69 -2.14 -8.63 1.77
CA ASN A 69 -2.07 -9.56 2.90
C ASN A 69 -0.93 -10.54 2.65
N HIS A 70 0.01 -10.64 3.59
CA HIS A 70 1.19 -11.48 3.43
C HIS A 70 0.89 -12.97 3.56
N GLU A 71 -0.24 -13.35 4.14
CA GLU A 71 -0.65 -14.75 4.24
C GLU A 71 -1.33 -15.23 2.97
N THR A 72 -2.25 -14.43 2.42
CA THR A 72 -3.03 -14.81 1.24
C THR A 72 -2.44 -14.31 -0.06
N GLY A 73 -1.62 -13.26 -0.02
CA GLY A 73 -1.10 -12.57 -1.20
C GLY A 73 -2.10 -11.61 -1.85
N MET A 74 -3.32 -11.55 -1.35
CA MET A 74 -4.36 -10.72 -1.96
C MET A 74 -4.19 -9.25 -1.62
N THR A 75 -4.40 -8.38 -2.62
CA THR A 75 -4.32 -6.93 -2.44
C THR A 75 -5.45 -6.43 -1.53
N GLU A 76 -5.15 -5.37 -0.76
CA GLU A 76 -6.10 -4.80 0.20
C GLU A 76 -6.45 -3.35 -0.09
N GLY A 77 -5.49 -2.57 -0.57
CA GLY A 77 -5.73 -1.16 -0.84
C GLY A 77 -4.45 -0.36 -1.06
N ALA A 78 -4.62 0.94 -1.29
CA ALA A 78 -3.52 1.89 -1.41
C ALA A 78 -3.31 2.61 -0.07
N VAL A 79 -2.06 2.73 0.35
CA VAL A 79 -1.69 3.31 1.65
C VAL A 79 -0.50 4.24 1.47
N HIS A 80 -0.29 5.15 2.43
CA HIS A 80 0.99 5.86 2.52
C HIS A 80 2.11 4.83 2.73
N ALA A 81 3.29 5.11 2.16
CA ALA A 81 4.46 4.27 2.40
C ALA A 81 4.75 4.12 3.90
N TYR A 82 4.64 5.22 4.66
CA TYR A 82 4.81 5.23 6.11
C TYR A 82 3.78 4.33 6.79
N CYS A 83 2.51 4.40 6.39
CA CYS A 83 1.46 3.54 6.95
C CYS A 83 1.73 2.07 6.67
N ASN A 84 2.25 1.75 5.49
CA ASN A 84 2.66 0.37 5.17
C ASN A 84 3.76 -0.11 6.11
N ALA A 85 4.73 0.73 6.42
CA ALA A 85 5.78 0.41 7.38
C ALA A 85 5.20 0.17 8.78
N VAL A 86 4.26 1.00 9.23
CA VAL A 86 3.60 0.85 10.52
C VAL A 86 2.85 -0.48 10.58
N MET A 87 2.08 -0.80 9.55
CA MET A 87 1.33 -2.06 9.50
C MET A 87 2.27 -3.26 9.58
N TRP A 88 3.38 -3.23 8.87
CA TRP A 88 4.34 -4.31 8.85
C TRP A 88 5.05 -4.45 10.20
N GLN A 89 5.52 -3.35 10.77
CA GLN A 89 6.31 -3.37 12.01
C GLN A 89 5.47 -3.68 13.26
N TYR A 90 4.29 -3.08 13.35
CA TYR A 90 3.47 -3.16 14.56
C TYR A 90 2.33 -4.19 14.49
N GLU A 91 1.88 -4.52 13.30
CA GLU A 91 0.73 -5.42 13.11
C GLU A 91 1.08 -6.70 12.35
N GLY A 92 2.30 -6.83 11.85
CA GLY A 92 2.75 -8.02 11.13
C GLY A 92 2.13 -8.22 9.76
N ARG A 93 1.71 -7.15 9.13
CA ARG A 93 1.09 -7.26 7.80
C ARG A 93 2.02 -6.83 6.71
#